data_a38a02aaa3421e24fec8a78b9cd373fd
#
_entry.id   a38a02aaa3421e24fec8a78b9cd373fd
#
_cell.length_a   1.000
_cell.length_b   1.000
_cell.length_c   1.000
_cell.angle_alpha   90.00
_cell.angle_beta   90.00
_cell.angle_gamma   90.00
#
_symmetry.space_group_name_H-M   'P 1'
#
loop_
_entity.id
_entity.type
_entity.pdbx_description
1 polymer ?
#
loop_
_entity_poly.entity_id
_entity_poly.type
_entity_poly.pdbx_seq_one_letter_code
_entity_poly.pdbx_strand_id
1 'polypeptide(L)' 'MNPSKRVAIITGASSGLGREFARQLDAQQVADELWLVARNEKALTDVASELDTPSRAVAADLTSEADIANIRATLSA' A
#
# COMPACT_ATOMS: atom_id res chain seq x y z
N MET A 1 -1.94 1.60 21.01
CA MET A 1 -1.67 2.16 19.68
C MET A 1 -0.34 2.91 19.70
N ASN A 2 0.44 2.78 18.68
CA ASN A 2 1.68 3.54 18.55
C ASN A 2 1.44 4.79 17.71
N PRO A 3 1.36 5.98 18.31
CA PRO A 3 1.06 7.19 17.56
C PRO A 3 2.17 7.61 16.60
N SER A 4 3.36 7.04 16.72
CA SER A 4 4.46 7.35 15.82
C SER A 4 4.57 6.38 14.65
N LYS A 5 3.66 5.40 14.52
CA LYS A 5 3.68 4.50 13.38
C LYS A 5 3.35 5.27 12.10
N ARG A 6 4.23 5.15 11.12
CA ARG A 6 4.06 5.84 9.84
C ARG A 6 3.62 4.84 8.79
N VAL A 7 2.55 5.15 8.10
CA VAL A 7 2.01 4.33 7.02
C VAL A 7 2.03 5.13 5.73
N ALA A 8 2.64 4.59 4.70
CA ALA A 8 2.61 5.19 3.37
C ALA A 8 1.66 4.39 2.50
N ILE A 9 0.79 5.08 1.78
CA ILE A 9 -0.19 4.47 0.89
C ILE A 9 0.21 4.76 -0.54
N ILE A 10 0.39 3.70 -1.31
CA ILE A 10 0.82 3.82 -2.71
C ILE A 10 -0.29 3.29 -3.59
N THR A 11 -0.92 4.17 -4.35
CA THR A 11 -1.96 3.79 -5.31
C THR A 11 -1.31 3.41 -6.64
N GLY A 12 -1.94 2.51 -7.38
CA GLY A 12 -1.38 2.01 -8.62
C GLY A 12 -0.11 1.20 -8.42
N ALA A 13 0.06 0.58 -7.26
CA ALA A 13 1.31 -0.07 -6.87
C ALA A 13 1.64 -1.32 -7.70
N SER A 14 0.68 -1.84 -8.45
CA SER A 14 0.91 -2.98 -9.34
C SER A 14 1.48 -2.58 -10.70
N SER A 15 1.48 -1.29 -11.03
CA SER A 15 2.01 -0.80 -12.30
C SER A 15 3.50 -0.47 -12.17
N GLY A 16 4.19 -0.33 -13.33
CA GLY A 16 5.62 -0.09 -13.34
C GLY A 16 6.05 1.10 -12.49
N LEU A 17 5.39 2.25 -12.63
CA LEU A 17 5.76 3.45 -11.88
C LEU A 17 5.44 3.33 -10.40
N GLY A 18 4.24 2.85 -10.06
CA GLY A 18 3.84 2.68 -8.67
C GLY A 18 4.70 1.64 -7.96
N ARG A 19 5.02 0.56 -8.65
CA ARG A 19 5.90 -0.48 -8.13
C ARG A 19 7.29 0.08 -7.82
N GLU A 20 7.85 0.86 -8.73
CA GLU A 20 9.16 1.47 -8.52
C GLU A 20 9.15 2.46 -7.37
N PHE A 21 8.06 3.21 -7.25
CA PHE A 21 7.90 4.14 -6.14
C PHE A 21 7.88 3.39 -4.80
N ALA A 22 7.16 2.26 -4.75
CA ALA A 22 7.13 1.42 -3.55
C ALA A 22 8.53 0.93 -3.18
N ARG A 23 9.31 0.50 -4.18
CA ARG A 23 10.66 0.01 -3.96
C ARG A 23 11.57 1.10 -3.43
N GLN A 24 11.42 2.33 -3.92
CA GLN A 24 12.22 3.46 -3.43
C GLN A 24 11.86 3.83 -2.00
N LEU A 25 10.59 3.84 -1.65
CA LEU A 25 10.16 4.12 -0.28
C LEU A 25 10.66 3.03 0.67
N ASP A 26 10.64 1.77 0.21
CA ASP A 26 11.16 0.66 0.98
C ASP A 26 12.66 0.82 1.24
N ALA A 27 13.42 1.16 0.21
CA ALA A 27 14.87 1.32 0.32
C ALA A 27 15.24 2.47 1.26
N GLN A 28 14.44 3.53 1.29
CA GLN A 28 14.68 4.70 2.13
C GLN A 28 14.14 4.53 3.55
N GLN A 29 13.36 3.49 3.79
CA GLN A 29 12.77 3.21 5.10
C GLN A 29 12.03 4.40 5.69
N VAL A 30 11.23 5.06 4.86
CA VAL A 30 10.52 6.28 5.25
C VAL A 30 9.22 5.99 6.00
N ALA A 31 8.78 4.74 6.01
CA ALA A 31 7.53 4.35 6.67
C ALA A 31 7.72 3.03 7.41
N ASP A 32 6.88 2.81 8.40
CA ASP A 32 6.89 1.56 9.17
C ASP A 32 6.06 0.48 8.49
N GLU A 33 5.11 0.88 7.66
CA GLU A 33 4.28 -0.04 6.90
C GLU A 33 3.91 0.62 5.57
N LEU A 34 3.88 -0.17 4.51
CA LEU A 34 3.47 0.30 3.18
C LEU A 34 2.13 -0.36 2.82
N TRP A 35 1.17 0.43 2.40
CA TRP A 35 -0.10 -0.08 1.88
C TRP A 35 -0.08 0.06 0.38
N LEU A 36 -0.13 -1.07 -0.30
CA LEU A 36 -0.06 -1.14 -1.75
C LEU A 36 -1.47 -1.31 -2.29
N VAL A 37 -1.97 -0.32 -3.00
CA VAL A 37 -3.36 -0.28 -3.45
C VAL A 37 -3.45 -0.38 -4.96
N ALA A 38 -4.20 -1.34 -5.45
CA ALA A 38 -4.55 -1.48 -6.86
C ALA A 38 -5.69 -2.49 -6.96
N ARG A 39 -6.23 -2.66 -8.17
CA ARG A 39 -7.33 -3.60 -8.36
C ARG A 39 -6.90 -5.06 -8.38
N ASN A 40 -5.66 -5.34 -8.77
CA ASN A 40 -5.17 -6.71 -8.90
C ASN A 40 -4.40 -7.14 -7.65
N GLU A 41 -5.07 -7.92 -6.80
CA GLU A 41 -4.48 -8.37 -5.53
C GLU A 41 -3.23 -9.22 -5.74
N LYS A 42 -3.24 -10.11 -6.74
CA LYS A 42 -2.08 -10.97 -6.97
C LYS A 42 -0.85 -10.15 -7.33
N ALA A 43 -1.02 -9.16 -8.19
CA ALA A 43 0.10 -8.30 -8.58
C ALA A 43 0.62 -7.51 -7.37
N LEU A 44 -0.26 -7.07 -6.48
CA LEU A 44 0.15 -6.39 -5.25
C LEU A 44 0.92 -7.31 -4.32
N THR A 45 0.47 -8.55 -4.19
CA THR A 45 1.16 -9.54 -3.35
C THR A 45 2.56 -9.81 -3.89
N ASP A 46 2.70 -9.87 -5.20
CA ASP A 46 4.01 -10.06 -5.83
C ASP A 46 4.94 -8.88 -5.52
N VAL A 47 4.43 -7.65 -5.58
CA VAL A 47 5.22 -6.47 -5.22
C VAL A 47 5.59 -6.51 -3.75
N ALA A 48 4.63 -6.81 -2.88
CA ALA A 48 4.89 -6.85 -1.43
C ALA A 48 5.97 -7.86 -1.08
N SER A 49 6.06 -8.98 -1.81
CA SER A 49 7.06 -9.99 -1.54
C SER A 49 8.49 -9.54 -1.84
N GLU A 50 8.64 -8.47 -2.60
CA GLU A 50 9.96 -7.91 -2.94
C GLU A 50 10.44 -6.88 -1.93
N LEU A 51 9.58 -6.48 -0.99
CA LEU A 51 9.88 -5.38 -0.06
C LEU A 51 10.28 -5.90 1.31
N ASP A 52 11.20 -5.19 1.96
CA ASP A 52 11.63 -5.50 3.33
C ASP A 52 10.69 -4.87 4.36
N THR A 53 10.15 -3.70 4.05
CA THR A 53 9.18 -3.03 4.92
C THR A 53 7.89 -3.84 4.97
N PRO A 54 7.28 -4.04 6.16
CA PRO A 54 5.98 -4.70 6.22
C PRO A 54 4.99 -4.03 5.28
N SER A 55 4.35 -4.82 4.43
CA SER A 55 3.50 -4.28 3.38
C SER A 55 2.15 -4.99 3.39
N ARG A 56 1.09 -4.22 3.15
CA ARG A 56 -0.27 -4.73 3.05
C ARG A 56 -0.78 -4.54 1.63
N ALA A 57 -1.24 -5.62 1.03
CA ALA A 57 -1.88 -5.55 -0.29
C ALA A 57 -3.36 -5.22 -0.09
N VAL A 58 -3.81 -4.12 -0.65
CA VAL A 58 -5.20 -3.67 -0.55
C VAL A 58 -5.80 -3.66 -1.95
N ALA A 59 -6.58 -4.68 -2.26
CA ALA A 59 -7.26 -4.75 -3.55
C ALA A 59 -8.47 -3.82 -3.50
N ALA A 60 -8.41 -2.74 -4.25
CA ALA A 60 -9.47 -1.72 -4.22
C ALA A 60 -9.53 -0.98 -5.54
N ASP A 61 -10.75 -0.62 -5.92
CA ASP A 61 -11.03 0.24 -7.05
C ASP A 61 -11.27 1.65 -6.52
N LEU A 62 -10.33 2.56 -6.80
CA LEU A 62 -10.43 3.93 -6.29
C LEU A 62 -11.52 4.75 -6.97
N THR A 63 -12.19 4.19 -7.99
CA THR A 63 -13.40 4.81 -8.55
C THR A 63 -14.65 4.39 -7.77
N SER A 64 -14.53 3.43 -6.84
CA SER A 64 -15.64 2.94 -6.03
C SER A 64 -15.65 3.66 -4.68
N GLU A 65 -16.77 4.30 -4.36
CA GLU A 65 -16.93 4.96 -3.06
C GLU A 65 -16.87 3.96 -1.90
N ALA A 66 -17.39 2.75 -2.12
CA ALA A 66 -17.37 1.73 -1.08
C ALA A 66 -15.94 1.29 -0.77
N ASP A 67 -15.11 1.12 -1.79
CA ASP A 67 -13.72 0.73 -1.59
C ASP A 67 -12.93 1.84 -0.88
N ILE A 68 -13.17 3.09 -1.26
CA ILE A 68 -12.53 4.23 -0.60
C ILE A 68 -12.94 4.29 0.87
N ALA A 69 -14.21 4.06 1.15
CA ALA A 69 -14.71 4.06 2.53
C ALA A 69 -14.07 2.93 3.35
N ASN A 70 -13.86 1.77 2.74
CA ASN A 70 -13.21 0.65 3.41
C ASN A 70 -11.76 0.97 3.77
N ILE A 71 -11.03 1.61 2.85
CA ILE A 71 -9.65 2.03 3.13
C ILE A 71 -9.62 3.03 4.27
N ARG A 72 -10.52 4.00 4.24
CA ARG A 72 -10.61 5.02 5.29
C ARG A 72 -10.92 4.39 6.64
N ALA A 73 -11.84 3.44 6.68
CA ALA A 73 -12.20 2.74 7.90
C ALA A 73 -11.02 1.96 8.47
N THR A 74 -10.26 1.31 7.60
CA THR A 74 -9.08 0.55 8.02
C THR A 74 -8.01 1.48 8.60
N LEU A 75 -7.82 2.65 7.99
CA LEU A 75 -6.85 3.63 8.49
C LEU A 75 -7.25 4.20 9.85
N SER A 76 -8.56 4.28 10.11
CA SER A 76 -9.08 4.84 11.37
C SER A 76 -9.09 3.83 12.51
N ALA A 77 -8.91 2.57 12.21
CA ALA A 77 -9.01 1.51 13.21
C ALA A 77 -7.82 1.47 14.20
#